data_1c53cc4a72e8c1cdfec5e57e32bdf9e3
#
_entry.id   1c53cc4a72e8c1cdfec5e57e32bdf9e3
#
_cell.length_a   1.000
_cell.length_b   1.000
_cell.length_c   1.000
_cell.angle_alpha   90.00
_cell.angle_beta   90.00
_cell.angle_gamma   90.00
#
_symmetry.space_group_name_H-M   'P 1'
#
loop_
_entity.id
_entity.type
_entity.pdbx_description
1 polymer ?
#
loop_
_entity_poly.entity_id
_entity_poly.type
_entity_poly.pdbx_seq_one_letter_code
_entity_poly.pdbx_strand_id
1 'polypeptide(L)'
;MRLTVTALCALPALVLLALILKRKSPGQLLYGLVREAEKGLRRAGLCVPSLRLWVMERNPQRICRSPFARLNGAVPDHSPILLNLPTSDGSGEATHPDILHVPQGWGAGGWTWLMAMTPYPLGTDYHENPEFCVSYDGIQWTVPEGLHPPLARVPLRPRNGARAEFHSDPSLLLTEDGELLYYYRWTASFHSETENRILLTTSRDGVHWTPPEAVLEERRPTGLDRKFLSPSALVLNGKYVLWTVDCEGGERFIVRRSGPDGRRWGDPVRATVTAPFPVNPPWHLDVADDDGALRILLTTAAERGYEAELFTGSGDGLSWKVEGKPFIPAYHFEGKRVYRSSLVPLGNGRRRIYYSALSLSGTWNVAMLDAATEKDNS
;
A
#
# COMPACT_ATOMS: atom_id res chain seq x y z
N MET A 1 44.39 18.86 -11.58
CA MET A 1 44.20 19.09 -10.13
C MET A 1 43.25 20.24 -9.74
N ARG A 2 42.92 21.21 -10.61
CA ARG A 2 41.97 22.28 -10.30
C ARG A 2 40.46 21.89 -10.44
N LEU A 3 40.14 20.89 -11.22
CA LEU A 3 38.76 20.43 -11.40
C LEU A 3 38.19 19.66 -10.18
N THR A 4 39.01 19.06 -9.35
CA THR A 4 38.61 18.27 -8.18
C THR A 4 38.21 19.14 -6.98
N VAL A 5 38.80 20.31 -6.82
CA VAL A 5 38.48 21.21 -5.68
C VAL A 5 37.15 21.94 -5.92
N THR A 6 36.90 22.37 -7.16
CA THR A 6 35.62 23.03 -7.51
C THR A 6 34.42 22.07 -7.41
N ALA A 7 34.59 20.79 -7.74
CA ALA A 7 33.56 19.77 -7.57
C ALA A 7 33.28 19.49 -6.08
N LEU A 8 34.29 19.47 -5.23
CA LEU A 8 34.13 19.28 -3.78
C LEU A 8 33.41 20.44 -3.09
N CYS A 9 33.59 21.69 -3.54
CA CYS A 9 32.91 22.85 -3.00
C CYS A 9 31.47 23.02 -3.55
N ALA A 10 31.18 22.52 -4.74
CA ALA A 10 29.84 22.59 -5.30
C ALA A 10 28.89 21.56 -4.69
N LEU A 11 29.38 20.45 -4.17
CA LEU A 11 28.56 19.38 -3.59
C LEU A 11 27.75 19.84 -2.35
N PRO A 12 28.36 20.56 -1.35
CA PRO A 12 27.60 21.08 -0.22
C PRO A 12 26.54 22.13 -0.62
N ALA A 13 26.84 22.97 -1.61
CA ALA A 13 25.88 23.98 -2.09
C ALA A 13 24.70 23.33 -2.84
N LEU A 14 24.94 22.31 -3.65
CA LEU A 14 23.90 21.52 -4.32
C LEU A 14 23.07 20.72 -3.33
N VAL A 15 23.68 20.19 -2.29
CA VAL A 15 22.99 19.50 -1.18
C VAL A 15 22.10 20.49 -0.42
N LEU A 16 22.59 21.66 -0.09
CA LEU A 16 21.82 22.70 0.60
C LEU A 16 20.66 23.22 -0.28
N LEU A 17 20.91 23.44 -1.56
CA LEU A 17 19.88 23.84 -2.53
C LEU A 17 18.81 22.74 -2.69
N ALA A 18 19.19 21.46 -2.72
CA ALA A 18 18.26 20.34 -2.77
C ALA A 18 17.45 20.17 -1.47
N LEU A 19 18.04 20.50 -0.31
CA LEU A 19 17.33 20.59 0.98
C LEU A 19 16.23 21.66 0.94
N ILE A 20 16.59 22.84 0.48
CA ILE A 20 15.68 23.99 0.39
C ILE A 20 14.56 23.74 -0.62
N LEU A 21 14.92 23.32 -1.84
CA LEU A 21 13.96 23.12 -2.94
C LEU A 21 13.06 21.89 -2.75
N LYS A 22 13.57 20.83 -2.13
CA LYS A 22 12.80 19.57 -1.93
C LYS A 22 12.24 19.42 -0.53
N ARG A 23 12.46 20.38 0.36
CA ARG A 23 12.04 20.33 1.77
C ARG A 23 12.40 19.01 2.47
N LYS A 24 13.56 18.44 2.14
CA LYS A 24 14.07 17.20 2.71
C LYS A 24 15.01 17.46 3.87
N SER A 25 14.96 16.61 4.90
CA SER A 25 15.96 16.63 5.96
C SER A 25 17.32 16.15 5.44
N PRO A 26 18.45 16.51 6.12
CA PRO A 26 19.76 15.99 5.75
C PRO A 26 19.83 14.47 5.68
N GLY A 27 19.12 13.77 6.59
CA GLY A 27 19.01 12.31 6.59
C GLY A 27 18.28 11.75 5.37
N GLN A 28 17.19 12.38 4.96
CA GLN A 28 16.44 12.01 3.74
C GLN A 28 17.27 12.21 2.47
N LEU A 29 18.14 13.24 2.44
CA LEU A 29 19.06 13.43 1.32
C LEU A 29 20.14 12.36 1.27
N LEU A 30 20.79 12.11 2.41
CA LEU A 30 21.81 11.05 2.52
C LEU A 30 21.24 9.71 2.09
N TYR A 31 20.05 9.36 2.58
CA TYR A 31 19.37 8.16 2.17
C TYR A 31 19.06 8.12 0.65
N GLY A 32 18.57 9.24 0.11
CA GLY A 32 18.33 9.34 -1.34
C GLY A 32 19.58 9.14 -2.18
N LEU A 33 20.70 9.70 -1.76
CA LEU A 33 22.01 9.52 -2.42
C LEU A 33 22.48 8.05 -2.34
N VAL A 34 22.36 7.45 -1.16
CA VAL A 34 22.70 6.03 -0.96
C VAL A 34 21.81 5.12 -1.82
N ARG A 35 20.50 5.41 -1.90
CA ARG A 35 19.56 4.66 -2.74
C ARG A 35 19.92 4.74 -4.24
N GLU A 36 20.26 5.92 -4.73
CA GLU A 36 20.64 6.06 -6.15
C GLU A 36 22.01 5.40 -6.45
N ALA A 37 22.95 5.45 -5.50
CA ALA A 37 24.20 4.72 -5.60
C ALA A 37 23.98 3.20 -5.63
N GLU A 38 23.11 2.66 -4.76
CA GLU A 38 22.74 1.24 -4.79
C GLU A 38 22.08 0.83 -6.11
N LYS A 39 21.21 1.67 -6.68
CA LYS A 39 20.62 1.40 -8.00
C LYS A 39 21.69 1.34 -9.09
N GLY A 40 22.69 2.22 -9.04
CA GLY A 40 23.82 2.20 -9.95
C GLY A 40 24.65 0.91 -9.81
N LEU A 41 24.95 0.51 -8.59
CA LEU A 41 25.67 -0.72 -8.29
C LEU A 41 24.91 -1.98 -8.72
N ARG A 42 23.60 -2.02 -8.48
CA ARG A 42 22.74 -3.13 -8.97
C ARG A 42 22.74 -3.25 -10.49
N ARG A 43 22.70 -2.13 -11.23
CA ARG A 43 22.82 -2.12 -12.69
C ARG A 43 24.17 -2.67 -13.17
N ALA A 44 25.20 -2.50 -12.36
CA ALA A 44 26.53 -3.07 -12.60
C ALA A 44 26.70 -4.52 -12.07
N GLY A 45 25.62 -5.15 -11.60
CA GLY A 45 25.67 -6.52 -11.07
C GLY A 45 26.19 -6.65 -9.64
N LEU A 46 26.41 -5.52 -8.94
CA LEU A 46 26.88 -5.48 -7.55
C LEU A 46 25.72 -5.22 -6.60
N CYS A 47 25.56 -6.06 -5.59
CA CYS A 47 24.54 -5.88 -4.56
C CYS A 47 25.19 -5.49 -3.22
N VAL A 48 24.91 -4.26 -2.74
CA VAL A 48 25.36 -3.77 -1.42
C VAL A 48 24.16 -3.23 -0.64
N PRO A 49 23.30 -4.12 -0.08
CA PRO A 49 22.10 -3.66 0.65
C PRO A 49 22.40 -3.04 2.01
N SER A 50 23.58 -3.27 2.57
CA SER A 50 23.90 -2.99 3.97
C SER A 50 24.01 -1.50 4.33
N LEU A 51 24.39 -0.64 3.40
CA LEU A 51 24.62 0.78 3.71
C LEU A 51 23.31 1.54 3.93
N ARG A 52 22.31 1.27 3.10
CA ARG A 52 20.98 1.89 3.22
C ARG A 52 20.29 1.51 4.53
N LEU A 53 20.30 0.23 4.86
CA LEU A 53 19.75 -0.28 6.12
C LEU A 53 20.48 0.30 7.32
N TRP A 54 21.80 0.35 7.28
CA TRP A 54 22.60 0.94 8.32
C TRP A 54 22.27 2.42 8.60
N VAL A 55 22.00 3.21 7.54
CA VAL A 55 21.58 4.62 7.67
C VAL A 55 20.19 4.70 8.29
N MET A 56 19.27 3.83 7.90
CA MET A 56 17.89 3.80 8.43
C MET A 56 17.84 3.34 9.88
N GLU A 57 18.51 2.26 10.24
CA GLU A 57 18.51 1.70 11.58
C GLU A 57 19.05 2.68 12.64
N ARG A 58 19.97 3.57 12.24
CA ARG A 58 20.56 4.55 13.19
C ARG A 58 19.79 5.83 13.39
N ASN A 59 18.86 6.18 12.46
CA ASN A 59 18.13 7.44 12.54
C ASN A 59 16.71 7.37 12.00
N PRO A 60 15.89 6.36 12.35
CA PRO A 60 14.56 6.17 11.74
C PRO A 60 13.67 7.40 11.91
N GLN A 61 13.57 7.96 13.10
CA GLN A 61 12.69 9.10 13.39
C GLN A 61 13.15 10.44 12.77
N ARG A 62 14.44 10.66 12.56
CA ARG A 62 14.96 11.89 11.94
C ARG A 62 14.85 11.89 10.42
N ILE A 63 14.76 10.70 9.82
CA ILE A 63 14.69 10.54 8.37
C ILE A 63 13.24 10.68 7.90
N CYS A 64 12.26 10.25 8.68
CA CYS A 64 10.95 9.87 8.19
C CYS A 64 9.82 10.86 8.44
N ARG A 65 9.85 11.78 9.37
CA ARG A 65 8.69 12.65 9.62
C ARG A 65 8.84 14.05 9.05
N SER A 66 7.93 14.39 8.12
CA SER A 66 7.69 15.78 7.73
C SER A 66 6.59 16.39 8.61
N PRO A 67 6.73 17.64 9.06
CA PRO A 67 5.66 18.30 9.78
C PRO A 67 4.41 18.39 8.89
N PHE A 68 3.26 18.11 9.48
CA PHE A 68 1.95 18.31 8.89
C PHE A 68 1.73 19.79 8.57
N ALA A 69 1.45 20.13 7.31
CA ALA A 69 1.20 21.48 6.86
C ALA A 69 0.18 21.50 5.72
N ARG A 70 -0.66 22.52 5.70
CA ARG A 70 -1.59 22.77 4.59
C ARG A 70 -0.84 23.23 3.34
N LEU A 71 -1.39 22.90 2.18
CA LEU A 71 -0.89 23.36 0.90
C LEU A 71 -1.39 24.78 0.62
N ASN A 72 -0.46 25.70 0.42
CA ASN A 72 -0.68 27.03 -0.17
C ASN A 72 -1.96 27.78 0.25
N GLY A 73 -2.40 27.64 1.49
CA GLY A 73 -3.58 28.37 1.99
C GLY A 73 -4.94 27.88 1.47
N ALA A 74 -4.99 26.80 0.70
CA ALA A 74 -6.24 26.20 0.28
C ALA A 74 -7.04 25.70 1.50
N VAL A 75 -8.35 25.94 1.50
CA VAL A 75 -9.25 25.38 2.50
C VAL A 75 -9.50 23.92 2.08
N PRO A 76 -9.20 22.95 2.95
CA PRO A 76 -9.46 21.56 2.65
C PRO A 76 -10.96 21.30 2.53
N ASP A 77 -11.34 20.48 1.58
CA ASP A 77 -12.70 19.97 1.40
C ASP A 77 -13.01 18.72 2.26
N HIS A 78 -12.01 18.26 3.02
CA HIS A 78 -12.09 17.14 3.94
C HIS A 78 -11.25 17.40 5.20
N SER A 79 -11.47 16.62 6.25
CA SER A 79 -10.76 16.73 7.54
C SER A 79 -10.13 15.40 7.94
N PRO A 80 -8.98 15.04 7.33
CA PRO A 80 -8.33 13.78 7.62
C PRO A 80 -7.62 13.77 8.97
N ILE A 81 -7.60 12.60 9.59
CA ILE A 81 -6.77 12.28 10.75
C ILE A 81 -5.53 11.54 10.28
N LEU A 82 -4.36 12.11 10.51
CA LEU A 82 -3.09 11.45 10.22
C LEU A 82 -2.80 10.41 11.30
N LEU A 83 -2.62 9.15 10.88
CA LEU A 83 -2.41 8.04 11.79
C LEU A 83 -0.93 7.90 12.19
N ASN A 84 -0.70 7.50 13.44
CA ASN A 84 0.59 7.10 13.92
C ASN A 84 0.65 5.56 13.97
N LEU A 85 1.24 4.94 12.95
CA LEU A 85 1.25 3.50 12.82
C LEU A 85 2.51 2.87 13.42
N PRO A 86 2.36 1.73 14.11
CA PRO A 86 3.48 1.02 14.75
C PRO A 86 4.22 0.12 13.75
N THR A 87 4.96 0.71 12.80
CA THR A 87 5.74 -0.07 11.83
C THR A 87 6.96 -0.73 12.47
N SER A 88 7.31 -1.94 12.02
CA SER A 88 8.44 -2.73 12.58
C SER A 88 9.80 -2.08 12.40
N ASP A 89 9.93 -1.18 11.43
CA ASP A 89 11.14 -0.39 11.21
C ASP A 89 11.17 0.91 12.06
N GLY A 90 10.09 1.21 12.80
CA GLY A 90 9.95 2.37 13.66
C GLY A 90 9.78 3.70 12.93
N SER A 91 9.64 3.70 11.61
CA SER A 91 9.48 4.94 10.83
C SER A 91 8.09 5.54 10.94
N GLY A 92 7.06 4.71 11.08
CA GLY A 92 5.66 5.07 10.93
C GLY A 92 5.26 5.36 9.47
N GLU A 93 6.18 5.17 8.51
CA GLU A 93 5.89 5.30 7.08
C GLU A 93 5.27 4.00 6.57
N ALA A 94 3.97 4.02 6.28
CA ALA A 94 3.24 2.86 5.78
C ALA A 94 2.47 3.18 4.50
N THR A 95 2.21 2.11 3.74
CA THR A 95 1.37 2.11 2.54
C THR A 95 0.43 0.91 2.57
N HIS A 96 -0.46 0.85 1.58
CA HIS A 96 -1.35 -0.28 1.34
C HIS A 96 -2.21 -0.67 2.56
N PRO A 97 -2.89 0.30 3.23
CA PRO A 97 -3.81 -0.06 4.29
C PRO A 97 -4.95 -0.90 3.73
N ASP A 98 -5.31 -1.95 4.47
CA ASP A 98 -6.50 -2.75 4.25
C ASP A 98 -7.13 -3.05 5.62
N ILE A 99 -8.38 -2.63 5.81
CA ILE A 99 -8.98 -2.55 7.15
C ILE A 99 -10.29 -3.33 7.21
N LEU A 100 -10.44 -4.09 8.29
CA LEU A 100 -11.71 -4.67 8.68
C LEU A 100 -12.23 -4.00 9.97
N HIS A 101 -13.53 -3.69 9.99
CA HIS A 101 -14.27 -3.31 11.18
C HIS A 101 -15.11 -4.49 11.66
N VAL A 102 -14.86 -4.94 12.88
CA VAL A 102 -15.49 -6.11 13.51
C VAL A 102 -16.14 -5.66 14.82
N PRO A 103 -17.35 -5.07 14.78
CA PRO A 103 -17.98 -4.42 15.96
C PRO A 103 -18.13 -5.32 17.18
N GLN A 104 -18.29 -6.64 16.98
CA GLN A 104 -18.38 -7.63 18.06
C GLN A 104 -17.02 -7.96 18.69
N GLY A 105 -15.93 -7.43 18.13
CA GLY A 105 -14.58 -7.77 18.53
C GLY A 105 -14.07 -9.08 17.93
N TRP A 106 -12.74 -9.19 17.78
CA TRP A 106 -12.06 -10.36 17.24
C TRP A 106 -10.68 -10.58 17.90
N GLY A 107 -10.22 -11.83 17.88
CA GLY A 107 -8.89 -12.22 18.32
C GLY A 107 -8.72 -12.20 19.84
N ALA A 108 -7.47 -12.39 20.29
CA ALA A 108 -7.15 -12.51 21.72
C ALA A 108 -7.49 -11.27 22.55
N GLY A 109 -7.47 -10.09 21.92
CA GLY A 109 -7.76 -8.82 22.58
C GLY A 109 -9.20 -8.35 22.38
N GLY A 110 -10.06 -9.01 21.61
CA GLY A 110 -11.40 -8.53 21.29
C GLY A 110 -11.38 -7.21 20.50
N TRP A 111 -10.41 -7.01 19.62
CA TRP A 111 -10.25 -5.78 18.86
C TRP A 111 -11.36 -5.59 17.85
N THR A 112 -11.81 -4.35 17.72
CA THR A 112 -12.91 -4.00 16.80
C THR A 112 -12.40 -3.50 15.44
N TRP A 113 -11.12 -3.18 15.31
CA TRP A 113 -10.49 -2.74 14.07
C TRP A 113 -9.21 -3.50 13.83
N LEU A 114 -9.07 -4.04 12.62
CA LEU A 114 -7.93 -4.83 12.18
C LEU A 114 -7.33 -4.14 10.95
N MET A 115 -6.02 -3.98 10.89
CA MET A 115 -5.34 -3.38 9.74
C MET A 115 -4.19 -4.25 9.28
N ALA A 116 -4.19 -4.55 8.00
CA ALA A 116 -3.02 -4.98 7.25
C ALA A 116 -2.37 -3.76 6.60
N MET A 117 -1.05 -3.73 6.56
CA MET A 117 -0.28 -2.66 5.93
C MET A 117 1.11 -3.15 5.55
N THR A 118 1.84 -2.32 4.78
CA THR A 118 3.27 -2.53 4.53
C THR A 118 4.05 -1.28 4.88
N PRO A 119 5.15 -1.36 5.66
CA PRO A 119 6.10 -0.25 5.80
C PRO A 119 6.73 0.09 4.45
N TYR A 120 6.84 1.37 4.16
CA TYR A 120 7.46 1.80 2.90
C TYR A 120 8.35 3.03 3.10
N PRO A 121 9.28 2.98 4.07
CA PRO A 121 10.13 4.12 4.40
C PRO A 121 10.93 4.55 3.18
N LEU A 122 10.76 5.83 2.81
CA LEU A 122 11.47 6.47 1.69
C LEU A 122 11.27 5.77 0.33
N GLY A 123 10.18 5.02 0.17
CA GLY A 123 9.89 4.28 -1.07
C GLY A 123 10.82 3.08 -1.28
N THR A 124 11.09 2.33 -0.23
CA THR A 124 12.01 1.19 -0.27
C THR A 124 11.27 -0.14 -0.24
N ASP A 125 11.25 -0.83 -1.36
CA ASP A 125 10.59 -2.11 -1.54
C ASP A 125 11.05 -3.19 -0.55
N TYR A 126 12.29 -3.12 -0.05
CA TYR A 126 12.82 -4.08 0.92
C TYR A 126 12.03 -4.11 2.25
N HIS A 127 11.48 -2.97 2.65
CA HIS A 127 10.68 -2.85 3.87
C HIS A 127 9.19 -3.13 3.64
N GLU A 128 8.77 -3.31 2.41
CA GLU A 128 7.39 -3.55 2.03
C GLU A 128 6.93 -4.97 2.40
N ASN A 129 7.05 -5.30 3.70
CA ASN A 129 6.67 -6.60 4.25
C ASN A 129 5.28 -6.53 4.90
N PRO A 130 4.51 -7.64 4.93
CA PRO A 130 3.18 -7.66 5.53
C PRO A 130 3.24 -7.44 7.03
N GLU A 131 2.55 -6.42 7.52
CA GLU A 131 2.40 -6.11 8.93
C GLU A 131 0.94 -6.06 9.35
N PHE A 132 0.70 -6.36 10.61
CA PHE A 132 -0.63 -6.40 11.21
C PHE A 132 -0.66 -5.56 12.47
N CYS A 133 -1.68 -4.71 12.59
CA CYS A 133 -1.96 -3.95 13.79
C CYS A 133 -3.47 -3.89 14.05
N VAL A 134 -3.82 -3.52 15.26
CA VAL A 134 -5.19 -3.56 15.78
C VAL A 134 -5.56 -2.28 16.50
N SER A 135 -6.85 -2.03 16.63
CA SER A 135 -7.36 -0.85 17.33
C SER A 135 -8.75 -1.13 17.92
N TYR A 136 -9.17 -0.29 18.89
CA TYR A 136 -10.54 -0.28 19.40
C TYR A 136 -11.39 0.87 18.83
N ASP A 137 -10.75 1.89 18.25
CA ASP A 137 -11.43 3.10 17.75
C ASP A 137 -11.14 3.39 16.26
N GLY A 138 -10.23 2.61 15.66
CA GLY A 138 -9.76 2.82 14.30
C GLY A 138 -8.84 4.02 14.12
N ILE A 139 -8.38 4.64 15.22
CA ILE A 139 -7.50 5.82 15.22
C ILE A 139 -6.18 5.51 15.95
N GLN A 140 -6.26 4.90 17.13
CA GLN A 140 -5.09 4.50 17.91
C GLN A 140 -4.75 3.04 17.59
N TRP A 141 -3.62 2.83 16.94
CA TRP A 141 -3.20 1.51 16.46
C TRP A 141 -2.03 0.97 17.24
N THR A 142 -2.06 -0.32 17.54
CA THR A 142 -1.01 -1.03 18.25
C THR A 142 -0.74 -2.40 17.63
N VAL A 143 0.47 -2.91 17.81
CA VAL A 143 0.78 -4.31 17.52
C VAL A 143 0.20 -5.18 18.64
N PRO A 144 -0.49 -6.30 18.34
CA PRO A 144 -0.91 -7.25 19.36
C PRO A 144 0.25 -7.68 20.27
N GLU A 145 0.01 -7.74 21.57
CA GLU A 145 1.02 -8.23 22.50
C GLU A 145 1.41 -9.70 22.16
N GLY A 146 2.71 -9.96 22.05
CA GLY A 146 3.25 -11.25 21.62
C GLY A 146 3.44 -11.41 20.12
N LEU A 147 2.88 -10.53 19.30
CA LEU A 147 3.18 -10.53 17.86
C LEU A 147 4.49 -9.79 17.56
N HIS A 148 5.33 -10.39 16.72
CA HIS A 148 6.59 -9.79 16.27
C HIS A 148 6.53 -9.50 14.76
N PRO A 149 6.12 -8.28 14.34
CA PRO A 149 6.04 -7.93 12.91
C PRO A 149 7.44 -7.83 12.28
N PRO A 150 7.54 -7.98 10.95
CA PRO A 150 6.48 -8.32 10.01
C PRO A 150 6.11 -9.81 10.05
N LEU A 151 4.90 -10.14 9.56
CA LEU A 151 4.43 -11.54 9.48
C LEU A 151 5.30 -12.40 8.56
N ALA A 152 5.88 -11.80 7.54
CA ALA A 152 6.85 -12.42 6.65
C ALA A 152 7.90 -11.38 6.22
N ARG A 153 9.14 -11.80 6.05
CA ARG A 153 10.24 -10.92 5.65
C ARG A 153 10.95 -11.46 4.42
N VAL A 154 11.12 -10.61 3.41
CA VAL A 154 12.03 -10.94 2.31
C VAL A 154 13.48 -10.89 2.80
N PRO A 155 14.36 -11.76 2.29
CA PRO A 155 15.77 -11.72 2.66
C PRO A 155 16.45 -10.46 2.12
N LEU A 156 17.47 -9.98 2.84
CA LEU A 156 18.32 -8.86 2.40
C LEU A 156 18.94 -9.08 1.01
N ARG A 157 19.23 -10.33 0.70
CA ARG A 157 19.70 -10.75 -0.62
C ARG A 157 18.61 -11.60 -1.26
N PRO A 158 18.09 -11.21 -2.41
CA PRO A 158 17.10 -12.00 -3.12
C PRO A 158 17.58 -13.44 -3.32
N ARG A 159 16.64 -14.39 -3.19
CA ARG A 159 16.93 -15.83 -3.30
C ARG A 159 17.08 -16.25 -4.76
N ASN A 160 17.72 -17.39 -4.97
CA ASN A 160 17.74 -18.11 -6.24
C ASN A 160 18.18 -17.26 -7.45
N GLY A 161 19.04 -16.25 -7.24
CA GLY A 161 19.52 -15.40 -8.32
C GLY A 161 18.54 -14.32 -8.79
N ALA A 162 17.46 -14.07 -8.05
CA ALA A 162 16.57 -12.96 -8.33
C ALA A 162 17.31 -11.62 -8.19
N ARG A 163 16.96 -10.64 -9.02
CA ARG A 163 17.49 -9.27 -8.98
C ARG A 163 16.80 -8.41 -7.93
N ALA A 164 15.53 -8.69 -7.70
CA ALA A 164 14.70 -8.05 -6.68
C ALA A 164 13.70 -9.07 -6.14
N GLU A 165 13.40 -8.98 -4.87
CA GLU A 165 12.37 -9.75 -4.19
C GLU A 165 11.71 -8.81 -3.18
N PHE A 166 10.37 -8.77 -3.17
CA PHE A 166 9.61 -7.92 -2.24
C PHE A 166 8.20 -8.46 -2.04
N HIS A 167 7.59 -8.06 -0.93
CA HIS A 167 6.17 -8.20 -0.66
C HIS A 167 5.44 -6.89 -0.98
N SER A 168 4.12 -6.93 -1.12
CA SER A 168 3.28 -5.74 -1.26
C SER A 168 1.80 -6.07 -1.07
N ASP A 169 0.97 -5.05 -1.09
CA ASP A 169 -0.46 -5.12 -1.32
C ASP A 169 -1.19 -6.18 -0.46
N PRO A 170 -1.27 -6.01 0.86
CA PRO A 170 -2.00 -6.92 1.73
C PRO A 170 -3.52 -6.78 1.55
N SER A 171 -4.29 -7.82 1.89
CA SER A 171 -5.74 -7.80 2.01
C SER A 171 -6.21 -8.73 3.12
N LEU A 172 -7.18 -8.30 3.90
CA LEU A 172 -7.79 -9.04 5.00
C LEU A 172 -9.18 -9.56 4.62
N LEU A 173 -9.50 -10.74 5.10
CA LEU A 173 -10.84 -11.31 5.02
C LEU A 173 -11.12 -12.11 6.29
N LEU A 174 -12.18 -11.78 7.00
CA LEU A 174 -12.63 -12.55 8.15
C LEU A 174 -13.72 -13.54 7.70
N THR A 175 -13.50 -14.83 7.98
CA THR A 175 -14.48 -15.88 7.69
C THR A 175 -15.60 -15.91 8.74
N GLU A 176 -16.72 -16.55 8.42
CA GLU A 176 -17.85 -16.70 9.35
C GLU A 176 -17.48 -17.48 10.63
N ASP A 177 -16.53 -18.42 10.53
CA ASP A 177 -16.04 -19.21 11.67
C ASP A 177 -14.89 -18.52 12.45
N GLY A 178 -14.61 -17.25 12.14
CA GLY A 178 -13.69 -16.40 12.87
C GLY A 178 -12.21 -16.57 12.50
N GLU A 179 -11.88 -17.27 11.41
CA GLU A 179 -10.52 -17.30 10.89
C GLU A 179 -10.23 -16.02 10.09
N LEU A 180 -9.16 -15.31 10.40
CA LEU A 180 -8.69 -14.17 9.63
C LEU A 180 -7.72 -14.64 8.55
N LEU A 181 -8.09 -14.42 7.29
CA LEU A 181 -7.27 -14.68 6.12
C LEU A 181 -6.51 -13.40 5.79
N TYR A 182 -5.18 -13.47 5.75
CA TYR A 182 -4.29 -12.37 5.40
C TYR A 182 -3.59 -12.69 4.10
N TYR A 183 -4.05 -12.12 3.01
CA TYR A 183 -3.41 -12.22 1.69
C TYR A 183 -2.37 -11.13 1.53
N TYR A 184 -1.30 -11.43 0.81
CA TYR A 184 -0.34 -10.42 0.35
C TYR A 184 0.37 -10.88 -0.91
N ARG A 185 0.78 -9.92 -1.70
CA ARG A 185 1.51 -10.19 -2.93
C ARG A 185 3.00 -10.39 -2.64
N TRP A 186 3.60 -11.40 -3.25
CA TRP A 186 5.03 -11.59 -3.34
C TRP A 186 5.49 -11.50 -4.79
N THR A 187 6.64 -10.87 -5.05
CA THR A 187 7.22 -10.73 -6.38
C THR A 187 8.70 -10.99 -6.32
N ALA A 188 9.20 -11.80 -7.26
CA ALA A 188 10.62 -11.95 -7.52
C ALA A 188 10.92 -11.67 -8.99
N SER A 189 11.86 -10.78 -9.26
CA SER A 189 12.28 -10.42 -10.62
C SER A 189 13.62 -11.07 -10.94
N PHE A 190 13.65 -11.86 -11.99
CA PHE A 190 14.83 -12.51 -12.54
C PHE A 190 15.34 -11.76 -13.79
N HIS A 191 16.29 -12.33 -14.51
CA HIS A 191 16.83 -11.71 -15.73
C HIS A 191 15.80 -11.69 -16.87
N SER A 192 15.10 -12.79 -17.07
CA SER A 192 14.17 -13.01 -18.18
C SER A 192 12.70 -13.10 -17.78
N GLU A 193 12.42 -13.28 -16.49
CA GLU A 193 11.07 -13.49 -16.01
C GLU A 193 10.80 -12.79 -14.66
N THR A 194 9.53 -12.56 -14.37
CA THR A 194 9.03 -12.12 -13.06
C THR A 194 8.05 -13.16 -12.57
N GLU A 195 8.28 -13.64 -11.36
CA GLU A 195 7.38 -14.52 -10.64
C GLU A 195 6.50 -13.68 -9.70
N ASN A 196 5.19 -13.91 -9.73
CA ASN A 196 4.23 -13.24 -8.89
C ASN A 196 3.40 -14.30 -8.16
N ARG A 197 3.13 -14.08 -6.86
CA ARG A 197 2.28 -14.94 -6.04
C ARG A 197 1.34 -14.11 -5.18
N ILE A 198 0.16 -14.65 -4.89
CA ILE A 198 -0.58 -14.30 -3.70
C ILE A 198 -0.25 -15.35 -2.65
N LEU A 199 0.30 -14.87 -1.55
CA LEU A 199 0.56 -15.67 -0.36
C LEU A 199 -0.57 -15.44 0.63
N LEU A 200 -0.95 -16.49 1.35
CA LEU A 200 -1.94 -16.49 2.41
C LEU A 200 -1.29 -16.96 3.70
N THR A 201 -1.51 -16.21 4.77
CA THR A 201 -1.30 -16.64 6.15
C THR A 201 -2.59 -16.42 6.93
N THR A 202 -2.86 -17.20 7.96
CA THR A 202 -4.12 -17.12 8.71
C THR A 202 -3.89 -17.06 10.21
N SER A 203 -4.84 -16.50 10.92
CA SER A 203 -4.85 -16.44 12.38
C SER A 203 -6.27 -16.49 12.94
N ARG A 204 -6.42 -16.97 14.16
CA ARG A 204 -7.68 -16.90 14.93
C ARG A 204 -7.59 -15.97 16.15
N ASP A 205 -6.40 -15.51 16.47
CA ASP A 205 -6.16 -14.70 17.66
C ASP A 205 -5.40 -13.39 17.40
N GLY A 206 -4.85 -13.20 16.18
CA GLY A 206 -4.06 -12.03 15.81
C GLY A 206 -2.60 -12.07 16.26
N VAL A 207 -2.20 -13.10 16.99
CA VAL A 207 -0.84 -13.27 17.54
C VAL A 207 -0.11 -14.43 16.84
N HIS A 208 -0.78 -15.57 16.72
CA HIS A 208 -0.24 -16.77 16.10
C HIS A 208 -0.73 -16.87 14.65
N TRP A 209 0.23 -16.98 13.73
CA TRP A 209 -0.02 -17.01 12.29
C TRP A 209 0.53 -18.27 11.66
N THR A 210 -0.22 -18.84 10.72
CA THR A 210 0.25 -20.00 9.96
C THR A 210 1.45 -19.65 9.08
N PRO A 211 2.33 -20.60 8.74
CA PRO A 211 3.29 -20.40 7.67
C PRO A 211 2.59 -19.98 6.36
N PRO A 212 3.16 -19.03 5.60
CA PRO A 212 2.55 -18.59 4.35
C PRO A 212 2.48 -19.72 3.31
N GLU A 213 1.34 -19.84 2.63
CA GLU A 213 1.12 -20.71 1.48
C GLU A 213 0.81 -19.90 0.21
N ALA A 214 1.25 -20.38 -0.95
CA ALA A 214 0.91 -19.76 -2.22
C ALA A 214 -0.49 -20.23 -2.67
N VAL A 215 -1.45 -19.30 -2.79
CA VAL A 215 -2.81 -19.58 -3.27
C VAL A 215 -3.02 -19.19 -4.73
N LEU A 216 -2.16 -18.32 -5.27
CA LEU A 216 -2.04 -18.02 -6.70
C LEU A 216 -0.56 -17.87 -7.04
N GLU A 217 -0.17 -18.37 -8.20
CA GLU A 217 1.19 -18.25 -8.72
C GLU A 217 1.15 -18.05 -10.23
N GLU A 218 1.96 -17.11 -10.72
CA GLU A 218 2.12 -16.88 -12.15
C GLU A 218 3.52 -16.34 -12.47
N ARG A 219 4.13 -16.86 -13.55
CA ARG A 219 5.39 -16.40 -14.11
C ARG A 219 5.15 -15.69 -15.43
N ARG A 220 5.82 -14.57 -15.63
CA ARG A 220 5.73 -13.77 -16.86
C ARG A 220 7.12 -13.31 -17.31
N PRO A 221 7.33 -13.10 -18.61
CA PRO A 221 8.54 -12.46 -19.11
C PRO A 221 8.80 -11.14 -18.38
N THR A 222 10.06 -10.83 -18.10
CA THR A 222 10.44 -9.56 -17.48
C THR A 222 10.06 -8.39 -18.40
N GLY A 223 9.38 -7.39 -17.83
CA GLY A 223 8.95 -6.22 -18.59
C GLY A 223 7.82 -5.48 -17.88
N LEU A 224 6.80 -5.11 -18.65
CA LEU A 224 5.63 -4.36 -18.17
C LEU A 224 4.56 -5.24 -17.52
N ASP A 225 4.67 -6.57 -17.67
CA ASP A 225 3.67 -7.48 -17.16
C ASP A 225 3.80 -7.67 -15.65
N ARG A 226 2.71 -7.44 -14.95
CA ARG A 226 2.58 -7.64 -13.50
C ARG A 226 1.26 -8.35 -13.23
N LYS A 227 1.27 -9.21 -12.24
CA LYS A 227 0.09 -9.95 -11.83
C LYS A 227 -0.22 -9.73 -10.36
N PHE A 228 -1.51 -9.85 -10.05
CA PHE A 228 -2.01 -9.83 -8.67
C PHE A 228 -1.71 -8.55 -7.89
N LEU A 229 -1.62 -7.40 -8.57
CA LEU A 229 -1.52 -6.12 -7.87
C LEU A 229 -2.79 -5.87 -7.06
N SER A 230 -2.65 -5.36 -5.86
CA SER A 230 -3.76 -4.88 -5.03
C SER A 230 -4.88 -5.92 -4.87
N PRO A 231 -4.61 -7.10 -4.29
CA PRO A 231 -5.68 -8.01 -3.95
C PRO A 231 -6.70 -7.34 -3.03
N SER A 232 -7.99 -7.60 -3.28
CA SER A 232 -9.09 -7.23 -2.39
C SER A 232 -10.06 -8.40 -2.34
N ALA A 233 -10.30 -8.96 -1.16
CA ALA A 233 -11.03 -10.19 -0.96
C ALA A 233 -12.31 -9.97 -0.16
N LEU A 234 -13.42 -10.57 -0.60
CA LEU A 234 -14.70 -10.57 0.09
C LEU A 234 -15.38 -11.95 0.01
N VAL A 235 -16.36 -12.18 0.88
CA VAL A 235 -17.35 -13.26 0.71
C VAL A 235 -18.64 -12.65 0.16
N LEU A 236 -19.05 -13.11 -1.01
CA LEU A 236 -20.29 -12.68 -1.66
C LEU A 236 -21.18 -13.89 -1.94
N ASN A 237 -22.38 -13.91 -1.37
CA ASN A 237 -23.35 -15.00 -1.52
C ASN A 237 -22.73 -16.38 -1.21
N GLY A 238 -21.94 -16.49 -0.14
CA GLY A 238 -21.28 -17.71 0.30
C GLY A 238 -20.09 -18.15 -0.57
N LYS A 239 -19.63 -17.32 -1.51
CA LYS A 239 -18.42 -17.56 -2.33
C LYS A 239 -17.34 -16.55 -1.97
N TYR A 240 -16.12 -17.04 -1.90
CA TYR A 240 -14.96 -16.17 -1.80
C TYR A 240 -14.67 -15.53 -3.15
N VAL A 241 -14.47 -14.25 -3.15
CA VAL A 241 -14.19 -13.45 -4.36
C VAL A 241 -12.93 -12.64 -4.13
N LEU A 242 -12.04 -12.64 -5.11
CA LEU A 242 -10.78 -11.90 -5.10
C LEU A 242 -10.69 -11.04 -6.35
N TRP A 243 -10.53 -9.74 -6.17
CA TRP A 243 -10.17 -8.82 -7.25
C TRP A 243 -8.67 -8.51 -7.17
N THR A 244 -8.07 -8.36 -8.35
CA THR A 244 -6.69 -7.89 -8.52
C THR A 244 -6.60 -6.95 -9.71
N VAL A 245 -5.56 -6.12 -9.76
CA VAL A 245 -5.15 -5.43 -10.99
C VAL A 245 -4.04 -6.23 -11.63
N ASP A 246 -4.25 -6.62 -12.87
CA ASP A 246 -3.26 -7.28 -13.70
C ASP A 246 -2.73 -6.31 -14.77
N CYS A 247 -1.47 -6.47 -15.13
CA CYS A 247 -0.82 -5.74 -16.22
C CYS A 247 -0.30 -6.73 -17.25
N GLU A 248 -0.70 -6.58 -18.49
CA GLU A 248 -0.35 -7.47 -19.59
C GLU A 248 -0.15 -6.66 -20.87
N GLY A 249 1.01 -6.82 -21.52
CA GLY A 249 1.36 -6.02 -22.69
C GLY A 249 1.36 -4.50 -22.46
N GLY A 250 1.53 -4.05 -21.21
CA GLY A 250 1.44 -2.66 -20.81
C GLY A 250 0.01 -2.18 -20.50
N GLU A 251 -1.02 -2.94 -20.83
CA GLU A 251 -2.40 -2.65 -20.44
C GLU A 251 -2.67 -3.08 -19.00
N ARG A 252 -3.36 -2.25 -18.20
CA ARG A 252 -3.77 -2.57 -16.84
C ARG A 252 -5.29 -2.68 -16.77
N PHE A 253 -5.76 -3.72 -16.11
CA PHE A 253 -7.17 -4.03 -15.98
C PHE A 253 -7.48 -4.77 -14.68
N ILE A 254 -8.72 -4.68 -14.23
CA ILE A 254 -9.19 -5.40 -13.06
C ILE A 254 -9.57 -6.82 -13.46
N VAL A 255 -9.20 -7.78 -12.60
CA VAL A 255 -9.54 -9.20 -12.74
C VAL A 255 -10.27 -9.66 -11.49
N ARG A 256 -11.33 -10.44 -11.67
CA ARG A 256 -12.07 -11.10 -10.62
C ARG A 256 -11.87 -12.61 -10.69
N ARG A 257 -11.62 -13.24 -9.54
CA ARG A 257 -11.63 -14.69 -9.35
C ARG A 257 -12.65 -15.04 -8.29
N SER A 258 -13.20 -16.27 -8.33
CA SER A 258 -14.09 -16.78 -7.30
C SER A 258 -13.64 -18.18 -6.87
N GLY A 259 -13.87 -18.52 -5.62
CA GLY A 259 -13.47 -19.80 -5.07
C GLY A 259 -14.36 -20.26 -3.92
N PRO A 260 -14.23 -21.52 -3.48
CA PRO A 260 -15.08 -22.07 -2.42
C PRO A 260 -14.61 -21.74 -1.00
N ASP A 261 -13.33 -21.42 -0.81
CA ASP A 261 -12.68 -21.45 0.52
C ASP A 261 -11.61 -20.37 0.73
N GLY A 262 -11.47 -19.42 -0.22
CA GLY A 262 -10.43 -18.39 -0.13
C GLY A 262 -9.00 -18.90 -0.37
N ARG A 263 -8.81 -20.17 -0.63
CA ARG A 263 -7.51 -20.80 -0.93
C ARG A 263 -7.42 -21.27 -2.38
N ARG A 264 -8.49 -21.80 -2.90
CA ARG A 264 -8.60 -22.30 -4.29
C ARG A 264 -9.39 -21.31 -5.12
N TRP A 265 -8.81 -20.84 -6.19
CA TRP A 265 -9.37 -19.81 -7.06
C TRP A 265 -9.63 -20.35 -8.47
N GLY A 266 -10.79 -20.05 -9.01
CA GLY A 266 -11.14 -20.34 -10.40
C GLY A 266 -10.45 -19.41 -11.39
N ASP A 267 -10.79 -19.59 -12.66
CA ASP A 267 -10.23 -18.81 -13.76
C ASP A 267 -10.51 -17.31 -13.61
N PRO A 268 -9.57 -16.47 -14.05
CA PRO A 268 -9.73 -15.02 -14.01
C PRO A 268 -10.79 -14.54 -15.01
N VAL A 269 -11.66 -13.64 -14.57
CA VAL A 269 -12.61 -12.92 -15.42
C VAL A 269 -12.26 -11.45 -15.41
N ARG A 270 -12.02 -10.86 -16.57
CA ARG A 270 -11.72 -9.43 -16.71
C ARG A 270 -12.97 -8.62 -16.42
N ALA A 271 -12.84 -7.63 -15.53
CA ALA A 271 -13.88 -6.67 -15.22
C ALA A 271 -13.77 -5.43 -16.13
N THR A 272 -14.89 -4.78 -16.36
CA THR A 272 -14.97 -3.51 -17.07
C THR A 272 -15.02 -2.33 -16.10
N VAL A 273 -14.40 -1.21 -16.50
CA VAL A 273 -14.46 0.05 -15.77
C VAL A 273 -14.94 1.13 -16.71
N THR A 274 -15.99 1.83 -16.33
CA THR A 274 -16.52 2.98 -17.05
C THR A 274 -16.46 4.23 -16.18
N ALA A 275 -16.22 5.39 -16.78
CA ALA A 275 -16.25 6.68 -16.11
C ALA A 275 -16.89 7.73 -17.00
N PRO A 276 -17.59 8.74 -16.44
CA PRO A 276 -18.16 9.84 -17.22
C PRO A 276 -17.11 10.88 -17.64
N PHE A 277 -15.86 10.68 -17.27
CA PHE A 277 -14.71 11.53 -17.56
C PHE A 277 -13.47 10.66 -17.83
N PRO A 278 -12.42 11.20 -18.47
CA PRO A 278 -11.17 10.46 -18.67
C PRO A 278 -10.52 10.05 -17.34
N VAL A 279 -10.15 8.78 -17.22
CA VAL A 279 -9.39 8.24 -16.08
C VAL A 279 -8.18 7.46 -16.59
N ASN A 280 -7.08 7.52 -15.85
CA ASN A 280 -5.93 6.66 -16.10
C ASN A 280 -6.28 5.18 -15.84
N PRO A 281 -5.52 4.23 -16.38
CA PRO A 281 -5.71 2.82 -16.08
C PRO A 281 -5.64 2.51 -14.57
N PRO A 282 -6.31 1.44 -14.09
CA PRO A 282 -6.29 1.03 -12.69
C PRO A 282 -4.86 0.72 -12.22
N TRP A 283 -4.57 1.02 -10.96
CA TRP A 283 -3.29 0.72 -10.32
C TRP A 283 -3.48 -0.04 -9.01
N HIS A 284 -4.36 0.48 -8.13
CA HIS A 284 -4.80 -0.22 -6.93
C HIS A 284 -6.32 -0.17 -6.85
N LEU A 285 -6.86 -1.10 -6.08
CA LEU A 285 -8.27 -1.13 -5.77
C LEU A 285 -8.49 -1.61 -4.33
N ASP A 286 -9.67 -1.29 -3.84
CA ASP A 286 -10.28 -1.92 -2.68
C ASP A 286 -11.78 -2.05 -2.94
N VAL A 287 -12.37 -3.19 -2.58
CA VAL A 287 -13.78 -3.48 -2.77
C VAL A 287 -14.43 -3.75 -1.42
N ALA A 288 -15.53 -3.08 -1.14
CA ALA A 288 -16.31 -3.26 0.07
C ALA A 288 -17.78 -3.58 -0.28
N ASP A 289 -18.41 -4.39 0.54
CA ASP A 289 -19.86 -4.56 0.55
C ASP A 289 -20.47 -3.54 1.51
N ASP A 290 -21.22 -2.59 0.98
CA ASP A 290 -21.85 -1.50 1.72
C ASP A 290 -23.35 -1.71 1.70
N ASP A 291 -23.86 -2.47 2.67
CA ASP A 291 -25.28 -2.84 2.82
C ASP A 291 -25.84 -3.55 1.55
N GLY A 292 -25.08 -4.49 0.98
CA GLY A 292 -25.46 -5.26 -0.20
C GLY A 292 -25.13 -4.57 -1.54
N ALA A 293 -24.58 -3.36 -1.51
CA ALA A 293 -24.09 -2.65 -2.68
C ALA A 293 -22.56 -2.67 -2.74
N LEU A 294 -22.00 -3.27 -3.79
CA LEU A 294 -20.55 -3.26 -3.96
C LEU A 294 -20.04 -1.86 -4.29
N ARG A 295 -19.05 -1.43 -3.52
CA ARG A 295 -18.31 -0.18 -3.71
C ARG A 295 -16.85 -0.48 -4.01
N ILE A 296 -16.26 0.37 -4.83
CA ILE A 296 -14.83 0.31 -5.13
C ILE A 296 -14.15 1.65 -4.81
N LEU A 297 -13.00 1.57 -4.13
CA LEU A 297 -12.00 2.62 -4.18
C LEU A 297 -10.99 2.23 -5.25
N LEU A 298 -10.84 3.07 -6.25
CA LEU A 298 -9.97 2.82 -7.39
C LEU A 298 -8.87 3.87 -7.43
N THR A 299 -7.63 3.44 -7.22
CA THR A 299 -6.47 4.26 -7.53
C THR A 299 -6.11 4.05 -9.00
N THR A 300 -6.10 5.12 -9.76
CA THR A 300 -5.64 5.12 -11.16
C THR A 300 -4.28 5.79 -11.26
N ALA A 301 -3.47 5.42 -12.21
CA ALA A 301 -2.16 6.04 -12.40
C ALA A 301 -1.73 6.05 -13.86
N ALA A 302 -1.01 7.10 -14.28
CA ALA A 302 -0.29 7.12 -15.54
C ALA A 302 0.76 5.99 -15.60
N GLU A 303 1.33 5.71 -16.78
CA GLU A 303 2.15 4.51 -17.06
C GLU A 303 3.21 4.16 -16.00
N ARG A 304 3.74 5.12 -15.28
CA ARG A 304 4.78 4.90 -14.28
C ARG A 304 4.32 5.15 -12.83
N GLY A 305 3.02 5.28 -12.60
CA GLY A 305 2.45 5.48 -11.26
C GLY A 305 2.81 6.82 -10.59
N TYR A 306 3.36 7.78 -11.34
CA TYR A 306 3.78 9.07 -10.77
C TYR A 306 2.62 10.02 -10.51
N GLU A 307 1.54 9.89 -11.27
CA GLU A 307 0.30 10.67 -11.13
C GLU A 307 -0.82 9.72 -10.73
N ALA A 308 -0.89 9.38 -9.46
CA ALA A 308 -1.93 8.53 -8.92
C ALA A 308 -3.08 9.37 -8.38
N GLU A 309 -4.30 9.01 -8.75
CA GLU A 309 -5.54 9.63 -8.33
C GLU A 309 -6.50 8.58 -7.76
N LEU A 310 -7.22 8.96 -6.70
CA LEU A 310 -8.19 8.11 -6.04
C LEU A 310 -9.61 8.47 -6.49
N PHE A 311 -10.39 7.45 -6.81
CA PHE A 311 -11.80 7.56 -7.18
C PHE A 311 -12.67 6.59 -6.39
N THR A 312 -13.96 6.94 -6.23
CA THR A 312 -15.00 6.02 -5.78
C THR A 312 -15.80 5.52 -6.97
N GLY A 313 -16.43 4.38 -6.81
CA GLY A 313 -17.34 3.81 -7.78
C GLY A 313 -18.23 2.72 -7.19
N SER A 314 -19.17 2.25 -7.99
CA SER A 314 -20.08 1.16 -7.65
C SER A 314 -20.19 0.18 -8.80
N GLY A 315 -20.69 -1.03 -8.53
CA GLY A 315 -20.84 -2.05 -9.56
C GLY A 315 -21.36 -3.39 -9.04
N ASP A 316 -21.28 -4.41 -9.90
CA ASP A 316 -21.66 -5.80 -9.59
C ASP A 316 -20.44 -6.72 -9.36
N GLY A 317 -19.26 -6.14 -9.33
CA GLY A 317 -17.99 -6.86 -9.19
C GLY A 317 -17.32 -7.25 -10.51
N LEU A 318 -18.02 -7.16 -11.64
CA LEU A 318 -17.46 -7.33 -13.00
C LEU A 318 -17.62 -6.09 -13.86
N SER A 319 -18.59 -5.25 -13.55
CA SER A 319 -18.83 -3.97 -14.21
C SER A 319 -18.79 -2.86 -13.17
N TRP A 320 -17.82 -1.98 -13.28
CA TRP A 320 -17.63 -0.87 -12.35
C TRP A 320 -17.91 0.47 -13.05
N LYS A 321 -18.67 1.32 -12.38
CA LYS A 321 -18.89 2.70 -12.77
C LYS A 321 -18.18 3.62 -11.79
N VAL A 322 -17.18 4.35 -12.25
CA VAL A 322 -16.51 5.39 -11.47
C VAL A 322 -17.44 6.58 -11.32
N GLU A 323 -17.60 7.07 -10.11
CA GLU A 323 -18.54 8.15 -9.76
C GLU A 323 -17.83 9.49 -9.59
N GLY A 324 -16.66 9.51 -8.91
CA GLY A 324 -15.90 10.74 -8.66
C GLY A 324 -14.76 10.51 -7.68
N LYS A 325 -14.14 11.61 -7.28
CA LYS A 325 -13.10 11.60 -6.23
C LYS A 325 -13.78 11.70 -4.87
N PRO A 326 -13.38 10.86 -3.87
CA PRO A 326 -13.98 10.94 -2.53
C PRO A 326 -13.62 12.23 -1.80
N PHE A 327 -12.49 12.84 -2.17
CA PHE A 327 -12.01 14.13 -1.67
C PHE A 327 -10.95 14.71 -2.59
N ILE A 328 -10.64 15.99 -2.42
CA ILE A 328 -9.54 16.66 -3.13
C ILE A 328 -8.38 16.82 -2.17
N PRO A 329 -7.19 16.26 -2.47
CA PRO A 329 -6.01 16.40 -1.63
C PRO A 329 -5.64 17.86 -1.38
N ALA A 330 -5.47 18.27 -0.13
CA ALA A 330 -5.21 19.65 0.25
C ALA A 330 -4.10 19.82 1.29
N TYR A 331 -3.62 18.73 1.88
CA TYR A 331 -2.61 18.79 2.94
C TYR A 331 -1.20 18.46 2.42
N HIS A 332 -0.19 18.96 3.09
CA HIS A 332 1.20 18.71 2.73
C HIS A 332 1.54 17.22 2.63
N PHE A 333 0.97 16.40 3.49
CA PHE A 333 1.21 14.95 3.49
C PHE A 333 0.58 14.23 2.29
N GLU A 334 -0.39 14.85 1.60
CA GLU A 334 -1.05 14.35 0.39
C GLU A 334 -0.43 14.90 -0.90
N GLY A 335 0.50 15.83 -0.77
CA GLY A 335 0.86 16.77 -1.85
C GLY A 335 1.51 16.17 -3.08
N LYS A 336 1.99 14.91 -3.05
CA LYS A 336 2.48 14.26 -4.27
C LYS A 336 1.46 13.33 -4.87
N ARG A 337 0.77 12.53 -4.05
CA ARG A 337 -0.27 11.61 -4.50
C ARG A 337 -1.02 11.00 -3.33
N VAL A 338 -2.28 10.68 -3.56
CA VAL A 338 -3.03 9.69 -2.80
C VAL A 338 -2.88 8.35 -3.50
N TYR A 339 -2.72 7.28 -2.71
CA TYR A 339 -2.37 5.97 -3.22
C TYR A 339 -3.39 4.91 -2.79
N ARG A 340 -2.99 3.63 -2.60
CA ARG A 340 -3.91 2.58 -2.18
C ARG A 340 -4.67 2.98 -0.91
N SER A 341 -5.96 2.68 -0.89
CA SER A 341 -6.91 3.08 0.15
C SER A 341 -7.80 1.91 0.48
N SER A 342 -8.44 1.93 1.64
CA SER A 342 -9.41 0.94 2.10
C SER A 342 -10.70 1.62 2.51
N LEU A 343 -11.83 1.08 2.08
CA LEU A 343 -13.18 1.55 2.37
C LEU A 343 -13.82 0.68 3.44
N VAL A 344 -14.21 1.27 4.55
CA VAL A 344 -14.88 0.58 5.64
C VAL A 344 -16.30 1.11 5.77
N PRO A 345 -17.33 0.33 5.43
CA PRO A 345 -18.71 0.64 5.72
C PRO A 345 -18.96 0.64 7.24
N LEU A 346 -19.65 1.65 7.73
CA LEU A 346 -20.02 1.80 9.15
C LEU A 346 -21.52 1.61 9.39
N GLY A 347 -22.27 1.24 8.37
CA GLY A 347 -23.72 1.16 8.38
C GLY A 347 -24.41 2.53 8.29
N ASN A 348 -25.70 2.50 7.99
CA ASN A 348 -26.53 3.72 7.84
C ASN A 348 -25.97 4.74 6.83
N GLY A 349 -25.30 4.24 5.78
CA GLY A 349 -24.70 5.07 4.73
C GLY A 349 -23.40 5.78 5.14
N ARG A 350 -22.94 5.61 6.37
CA ARG A 350 -21.64 6.16 6.82
C ARG A 350 -20.51 5.25 6.38
N ARG A 351 -19.40 5.84 5.99
CA ARG A 351 -18.20 5.16 5.54
C ARG A 351 -16.96 5.81 6.12
N ARG A 352 -15.94 5.01 6.33
CA ARG A 352 -14.60 5.49 6.70
C ARG A 352 -13.63 5.10 5.59
N ILE A 353 -12.79 6.03 5.16
CA ILE A 353 -11.76 5.80 4.17
C ILE A 353 -10.41 5.93 4.85
N TYR A 354 -9.60 4.87 4.76
CA TYR A 354 -8.19 4.90 5.09
C TYR A 354 -7.39 4.96 3.80
N TYR A 355 -6.42 5.85 3.73
CA TYR A 355 -5.66 6.02 2.50
C TYR A 355 -4.19 6.32 2.76
N SER A 356 -3.33 5.73 1.94
CA SER A 356 -1.92 6.09 1.94
C SER A 356 -1.68 7.29 1.04
N ALA A 357 -0.78 8.16 1.48
CA ALA A 357 -0.43 9.37 0.77
C ALA A 357 1.06 9.67 0.83
N LEU A 358 1.61 10.17 -0.27
CA LEU A 358 3.00 10.62 -0.35
C LEU A 358 3.07 12.13 -0.20
N SER A 359 3.73 12.57 0.85
CA SER A 359 3.93 13.99 1.14
C SER A 359 4.81 14.68 0.10
N LEU A 360 4.76 16.01 0.05
CA LEU A 360 5.70 16.81 -0.76
C LEU A 360 7.16 16.56 -0.39
N SER A 361 7.45 16.25 0.86
CA SER A 361 8.80 15.90 1.32
C SER A 361 9.23 14.49 0.97
N GLY A 362 8.32 13.65 0.46
CA GLY A 362 8.61 12.27 0.06
C GLY A 362 8.48 11.26 1.19
N THR A 363 7.69 11.57 2.22
CA THR A 363 7.34 10.69 3.34
C THR A 363 5.99 10.02 3.06
N TRP A 364 5.89 8.72 3.24
CA TRP A 364 4.64 8.00 3.17
C TRP A 364 3.88 8.11 4.49
N ASN A 365 2.57 8.24 4.39
CA ASN A 365 1.67 8.38 5.53
C ASN A 365 0.38 7.62 5.25
N VAL A 366 -0.29 7.19 6.31
CA VAL A 366 -1.67 6.75 6.25
C VAL A 366 -2.54 7.74 7.02
N ALA A 367 -3.63 8.15 6.42
CA ALA A 367 -4.63 8.98 7.05
C ALA A 367 -6.01 8.34 6.92
N MET A 368 -6.96 8.78 7.72
CA MET A 368 -8.35 8.38 7.63
C MET A 368 -9.27 9.60 7.61
N LEU A 369 -10.42 9.42 7.02
CA LEU A 369 -11.54 10.38 7.09
C LEU A 369 -12.88 9.63 7.14
N ASP A 370 -13.87 10.23 7.76
CA ASP A 370 -15.25 9.77 7.70
C ASP A 370 -15.94 10.49 6.53
N ALA A 371 -16.53 9.70 5.63
CA ALA A 371 -17.30 10.19 4.50
C ALA A 371 -18.79 10.02 4.82
N ALA A 372 -19.55 11.13 4.78
CA ALA A 372 -21.01 11.09 4.83
C ALA A 372 -21.56 10.77 3.43
N THR A 373 -22.71 10.10 3.37
CA THR A 373 -23.47 10.03 2.11
C THR A 373 -24.20 11.35 1.90
N GLU A 374 -24.41 11.73 0.64
CA GLU A 374 -25.14 12.96 0.25
C GLU A 374 -26.57 13.11 0.83
N LYS A 375 -27.06 12.14 1.60
CA LYS A 375 -28.41 12.19 2.23
C LYS A 375 -28.49 13.06 3.48
N ASP A 376 -27.38 13.44 4.10
CA ASP A 376 -27.40 14.26 5.32
C ASP A 376 -27.40 15.78 5.05
N ASN A 377 -27.44 16.20 3.80
CA ASN A 377 -27.47 17.60 3.37
C ASN A 377 -28.82 18.03 2.75
N SER A 378 -29.91 17.31 2.98
CA SER A 378 -31.26 17.70 2.48
C SER A 378 -32.18 18.12 3.63
#